data_afcbb957859a273156a6c7c1e57cbcfe
#
_entry.id   afcbb957859a273156a6c7c1e57cbcfe
#
_cell.length_a   1.000
_cell.length_b   1.000
_cell.length_c   1.000
_cell.angle_alpha   90.00
_cell.angle_beta   90.00
_cell.angle_gamma   90.00
#
_symmetry.space_group_name_H-M   'P 1'
#
loop_
_entity.id
_entity.type
_entity.pdbx_description
1 polymer ?
#
loop_
_entity_poly.entity_id
_entity_poly.type
_entity_poly.pdbx_seq_one_letter_code
_entity_poly.pdbx_strand_id
1 'polypeptide(L)'
;MPSKFYAVRKGRKTGVFHSWAECQAQINGFSGAEYKSFKTNEEAMDYVMGEKKVEREPVEDHEKAVAYVDGSYNVHTKEYSYGAVLRHMGKEYEYSQKGTDSTLADMRNVAGEILGARKMMELCVKNNIKELDLYYDYEGIEKWCTGAWQARKEGTQAYRDAYNSMKEALQVNFHKVAAHTGVELNERVDQLAKKALGIA
;
A
#
# COMPACT_ATOMS: atom_id res chain seq x y z
N MET A 1 2.23 28.49 12.89
CA MET A 1 3.21 27.42 12.66
C MET A 1 2.54 26.11 13.06
N PRO A 2 2.68 25.00 12.31
CA PRO A 2 2.11 23.73 12.76
C PRO A 2 2.77 23.34 14.10
N SER A 3 1.97 23.00 15.08
CA SER A 3 2.41 22.49 16.38
C SER A 3 3.16 21.16 16.19
N LYS A 4 4.37 21.06 16.76
CA LYS A 4 5.15 19.82 16.78
C LYS A 4 5.00 19.16 18.16
N PHE A 5 4.91 17.84 18.16
CA PHE A 5 4.93 17.01 19.37
C PHE A 5 6.31 16.38 19.51
N TYR A 6 6.88 16.43 20.70
CA TYR A 6 8.21 15.90 20.99
C TYR A 6 8.08 14.69 21.92
N ALA A 7 8.45 13.53 21.41
CA ALA A 7 8.37 12.28 22.16
C ALA A 7 9.74 11.92 22.74
N VAL A 8 9.80 11.60 24.02
CA VAL A 8 10.98 11.05 24.71
C VAL A 8 10.69 9.63 25.11
N ARG A 9 11.38 8.69 24.46
CA ARG A 9 11.29 7.25 24.74
C ARG A 9 12.27 6.84 25.83
N LYS A 10 13.43 7.53 25.90
CA LYS A 10 14.45 7.31 26.91
C LYS A 10 15.04 8.65 27.34
N GLY A 11 14.87 9.00 28.59
CA GLY A 11 15.26 10.28 29.20
C GLY A 11 14.96 10.29 30.68
N ARG A 12 15.09 11.42 31.35
CA ARG A 12 14.73 11.59 32.78
C ARG A 12 13.24 11.31 33.01
N LYS A 13 12.39 11.79 32.08
CA LYS A 13 10.96 11.48 32.06
C LYS A 13 10.58 11.11 30.63
N THR A 14 9.93 9.98 30.45
CA THR A 14 9.39 9.51 29.17
C THR A 14 7.99 10.10 28.97
N GLY A 15 7.61 10.38 27.72
CA GLY A 15 6.30 10.93 27.39
C GLY A 15 6.33 11.85 26.18
N VAL A 16 5.17 12.44 25.89
CA VAL A 16 5.00 13.44 24.81
C VAL A 16 4.99 14.84 25.42
N PHE A 17 5.75 15.73 24.82
CA PHE A 17 5.91 17.13 25.22
C PHE A 17 5.48 18.05 24.09
N HIS A 18 4.88 19.17 24.43
CA HIS A 18 4.33 20.12 23.46
C HIS A 18 5.32 21.24 23.05
N SER A 19 6.45 21.31 23.74
CA SER A 19 7.52 22.27 23.41
C SER A 19 8.89 21.60 23.39
N TRP A 20 9.78 22.15 22.57
CA TRP A 20 11.18 21.72 22.53
C TRP A 20 11.89 21.89 23.88
N ALA A 21 11.60 22.99 24.59
CA ALA A 21 12.19 23.27 25.89
C ALA A 21 11.87 22.20 26.94
N GLU A 22 10.62 21.71 26.96
CA GLU A 22 10.20 20.62 27.86
C GLU A 22 10.90 19.31 27.49
N CYS A 23 10.96 18.96 26.20
CA CYS A 23 11.67 17.80 25.71
C CYS A 23 13.17 17.86 26.07
N GLN A 24 13.81 18.99 25.80
CA GLN A 24 15.22 19.22 26.06
C GLN A 24 15.57 19.05 27.55
N ALA A 25 14.69 19.48 28.45
CA ALA A 25 14.87 19.28 29.89
C ALA A 25 14.94 17.80 30.31
N GLN A 26 14.33 16.90 29.53
CA GLN A 26 14.31 15.47 29.81
C GLN A 26 15.54 14.73 29.24
N ILE A 27 16.15 15.25 28.20
CA ILE A 27 17.23 14.58 27.47
C ILE A 27 18.61 15.19 27.75
N ASN A 28 18.68 16.44 28.15
CA ASN A 28 19.94 17.17 28.32
C ASN A 28 20.80 16.53 29.44
N GLY A 29 22.00 16.07 29.08
CA GLY A 29 22.89 15.36 29.99
C GLY A 29 22.46 13.94 30.38
N PHE A 30 21.45 13.36 29.70
CA PHE A 30 21.04 11.98 29.90
C PHE A 30 21.73 11.08 28.87
N SER A 31 22.58 10.17 29.33
CA SER A 31 23.32 9.24 28.45
C SER A 31 22.36 8.25 27.77
N GLY A 32 22.45 8.18 26.41
CA GLY A 32 21.62 7.28 25.64
C GLY A 32 20.16 7.74 25.52
N ALA A 33 19.89 9.06 25.56
CA ALA A 33 18.56 9.59 25.34
C ALA A 33 18.00 9.25 23.96
N GLU A 34 16.74 8.83 23.89
CA GLU A 34 16.00 8.54 22.66
C GLU A 34 14.79 9.47 22.58
N TYR A 35 14.76 10.30 21.56
CA TYR A 35 13.68 11.26 21.34
C TYR A 35 13.47 11.54 19.86
N LYS A 36 12.26 11.99 19.49
CA LYS A 36 11.90 12.34 18.11
C LYS A 36 10.76 13.35 18.08
N SER A 37 10.67 14.19 17.03
CA SER A 37 9.54 15.11 16.82
C SER A 37 8.56 14.55 15.80
N PHE A 38 7.27 14.80 16.03
CA PHE A 38 6.16 14.31 15.22
C PHE A 38 5.19 15.43 14.87
N LYS A 39 4.35 15.21 13.86
CA LYS A 39 3.32 16.15 13.43
C LYS A 39 2.03 15.99 14.23
N THR A 40 1.78 14.79 14.76
CA THR A 40 0.58 14.45 15.54
C THR A 40 0.94 13.92 16.91
N ASN A 41 0.02 14.08 17.88
CA ASN A 41 0.18 13.55 19.23
C ASN A 41 0.15 12.01 19.23
N GLU A 42 -0.65 11.42 18.37
CA GLU A 42 -0.79 9.97 18.23
C GLU A 42 0.54 9.32 17.81
N GLU A 43 1.21 9.83 16.76
CA GLU A 43 2.52 9.35 16.34
C GLU A 43 3.58 9.50 17.45
N ALA A 44 3.50 10.56 18.24
CA ALA A 44 4.40 10.79 19.35
C ALA A 44 4.18 9.78 20.49
N MET A 45 2.93 9.45 20.80
CA MET A 45 2.56 8.44 21.79
C MET A 45 3.01 7.05 21.39
N ASP A 46 2.78 6.66 20.12
CA ASP A 46 3.22 5.36 19.57
C ASP A 46 4.74 5.18 19.71
N TYR A 47 5.49 6.24 19.43
CA TYR A 47 6.94 6.22 19.61
C TYR A 47 7.37 6.02 21.07
N VAL A 48 6.70 6.67 22.02
CA VAL A 48 7.00 6.54 23.47
C VAL A 48 6.68 5.12 23.96
N MET A 49 5.56 4.54 23.52
CA MET A 49 5.14 3.19 23.91
C MET A 49 6.00 2.09 23.29
N GLY A 50 6.89 2.44 22.35
CA GLY A 50 7.74 1.47 21.66
C GLY A 50 6.99 0.62 20.68
N GLU A 51 5.76 0.98 20.38
CA GLU A 51 5.02 0.38 19.30
C GLU A 51 5.71 0.81 18.00
N LYS A 52 6.34 -0.16 17.30
CA LYS A 52 6.59 0.02 15.89
C LYS A 52 5.24 0.42 15.30
N LYS A 53 5.20 1.40 14.39
CA LYS A 53 4.08 1.57 13.48
C LYS A 53 3.89 0.22 12.78
N VAL A 54 3.13 -0.67 13.41
CA VAL A 54 2.43 -1.71 12.69
C VAL A 54 1.42 -0.89 11.92
N GLU A 55 1.62 -0.74 10.60
CA GLU A 55 0.52 -0.32 9.74
C GLU A 55 -0.58 -1.32 10.08
N ARG A 56 -1.57 -0.86 10.85
CA ARG A 56 -2.69 -1.72 11.25
C ARG A 56 -3.30 -2.19 9.95
N GLU A 57 -3.36 -3.50 9.77
CA GLU A 57 -4.12 -4.06 8.68
C GLU A 57 -5.51 -3.41 8.72
N PRO A 58 -6.05 -2.99 7.56
CA PRO A 58 -7.34 -2.33 7.52
C PRO A 58 -8.37 -3.21 8.23
N VAL A 59 -9.11 -2.62 9.16
CA VAL A 59 -10.25 -3.28 9.79
C VAL A 59 -11.24 -3.59 8.66
N GLU A 60 -11.48 -4.86 8.40
CA GLU A 60 -12.43 -5.28 7.38
C GLU A 60 -13.82 -4.78 7.74
N ASP A 61 -14.34 -3.88 6.93
CA ASP A 61 -15.76 -3.62 6.89
C ASP A 61 -16.41 -4.76 6.08
N HIS A 62 -17.35 -5.47 6.69
CA HIS A 62 -18.04 -6.59 6.03
C HIS A 62 -18.78 -6.19 4.76
N GLU A 63 -19.02 -4.89 4.54
CA GLU A 63 -19.72 -4.36 3.36
C GLU A 63 -18.79 -4.06 2.19
N LYS A 64 -17.47 -4.01 2.39
CA LYS A 64 -16.49 -3.72 1.35
C LYS A 64 -15.41 -4.77 1.22
N ALA A 65 -14.74 -4.78 0.07
CA ALA A 65 -13.56 -5.61 -0.16
C ALA A 65 -12.28 -4.82 0.12
N VAL A 66 -11.24 -5.56 0.50
CA VAL A 66 -9.88 -5.07 0.65
C VAL A 66 -8.99 -5.91 -0.25
N ALA A 67 -8.18 -5.28 -1.10
CA ALA A 67 -7.23 -5.99 -1.96
C ALA A 67 -5.82 -5.42 -1.83
N TYR A 68 -4.84 -6.30 -1.81
CA TYR A 68 -3.41 -6.00 -1.98
C TYR A 68 -2.96 -6.55 -3.32
N VAL A 69 -2.14 -5.80 -4.03
CA VAL A 69 -1.60 -6.22 -5.34
C VAL A 69 -0.12 -5.87 -5.43
N ASP A 70 0.64 -6.73 -6.10
CA ASP A 70 2.02 -6.47 -6.46
C ASP A 70 2.34 -7.12 -7.81
N GLY A 71 3.37 -6.59 -8.49
CA GLY A 71 3.83 -7.05 -9.78
C GLY A 71 5.25 -7.57 -9.74
N SER A 72 5.53 -8.63 -10.47
CA SER A 72 6.87 -9.17 -10.65
C SER A 72 7.26 -9.26 -12.13
N TYR A 73 8.56 -9.21 -12.41
CA TYR A 73 9.12 -9.29 -13.76
C TYR A 73 10.37 -10.13 -13.79
N ASN A 74 10.41 -11.10 -14.70
CA ASN A 74 11.59 -11.90 -14.96
C ASN A 74 12.41 -11.28 -16.10
N VAL A 75 13.59 -10.75 -15.79
CA VAL A 75 14.48 -10.08 -16.75
C VAL A 75 15.03 -11.01 -17.84
N HIS A 76 15.09 -12.32 -17.58
CA HIS A 76 15.60 -13.31 -18.53
C HIS A 76 14.52 -13.75 -19.53
N THR A 77 13.34 -14.09 -19.04
CA THR A 77 12.21 -14.53 -19.90
C THR A 77 11.39 -13.36 -20.43
N LYS A 78 11.57 -12.14 -19.87
CA LYS A 78 10.77 -10.94 -20.16
C LYS A 78 9.27 -11.11 -19.88
N GLU A 79 8.94 -12.06 -19.01
CA GLU A 79 7.59 -12.28 -18.54
C GLU A 79 7.30 -11.44 -17.32
N TYR A 80 6.05 -11.02 -17.16
CA TYR A 80 5.57 -10.34 -15.96
C TYR A 80 4.39 -11.11 -15.36
N SER A 81 4.12 -10.87 -14.09
CA SER A 81 3.02 -11.48 -13.37
C SER A 81 2.47 -10.54 -12.32
N TYR A 82 1.32 -10.89 -11.77
CA TYR A 82 0.81 -10.27 -10.56
C TYR A 82 0.59 -11.31 -9.47
N GLY A 83 0.66 -10.84 -8.23
CA GLY A 83 0.10 -11.46 -7.04
C GLY A 83 -0.95 -10.55 -6.44
N ALA A 84 -2.02 -11.11 -5.93
CA ALA A 84 -3.07 -10.37 -5.27
C ALA A 84 -3.73 -11.19 -4.16
N VAL A 85 -4.15 -10.51 -3.10
CA VAL A 85 -4.99 -11.05 -2.04
C VAL A 85 -6.23 -10.18 -1.96
N LEU A 86 -7.41 -10.82 -2.03
CA LEU A 86 -8.71 -10.15 -1.89
C LEU A 86 -9.39 -10.67 -0.62
N ARG A 87 -9.76 -9.75 0.28
CA ARG A 87 -10.55 -10.03 1.48
C ARG A 87 -11.95 -9.46 1.34
N HIS A 88 -12.94 -10.30 1.58
CA HIS A 88 -14.33 -9.88 1.56
C HIS A 88 -15.19 -10.80 2.45
N MET A 89 -16.03 -10.23 3.31
CA MET A 89 -16.93 -10.94 4.22
C MET A 89 -16.20 -12.00 5.08
N GLY A 90 -15.05 -11.64 5.65
CA GLY A 90 -14.22 -12.53 6.48
C GLY A 90 -13.55 -13.68 5.73
N LYS A 91 -13.61 -13.70 4.40
CA LYS A 91 -12.93 -14.67 3.55
C LYS A 91 -11.78 -14.03 2.81
N GLU A 92 -10.73 -14.80 2.60
CA GLU A 92 -9.53 -14.40 1.90
C GLU A 92 -9.30 -15.27 0.67
N TYR A 93 -8.95 -14.63 -0.44
CA TYR A 93 -8.72 -15.28 -1.72
C TYR A 93 -7.38 -14.80 -2.29
N GLU A 94 -6.55 -15.75 -2.72
CA GLU A 94 -5.28 -15.49 -3.38
C GLU A 94 -5.41 -15.64 -4.89
N TYR A 95 -4.78 -14.72 -5.61
CA TYR A 95 -4.71 -14.74 -7.06
C TYR A 95 -3.28 -14.51 -7.50
N SER A 96 -2.84 -15.27 -8.48
CA SER A 96 -1.57 -15.00 -9.15
C SER A 96 -1.63 -15.52 -10.58
N GLN A 97 -1.08 -14.77 -11.52
CA GLN A 97 -1.08 -15.17 -12.93
C GLN A 97 0.01 -14.43 -13.69
N LYS A 98 0.61 -15.11 -14.69
CA LYS A 98 1.43 -14.47 -15.70
C LYS A 98 0.59 -13.57 -16.59
N GLY A 99 1.13 -12.40 -16.93
CA GLY A 99 0.53 -11.54 -17.92
C GLY A 99 0.84 -11.99 -19.34
N THR A 100 -0.14 -11.84 -20.21
CA THR A 100 -0.04 -12.17 -21.65
C THR A 100 -0.24 -10.95 -22.55
N ASP A 101 -0.54 -9.77 -21.96
CA ASP A 101 -0.77 -8.54 -22.70
C ASP A 101 0.55 -7.93 -23.12
N SER A 102 0.85 -8.01 -24.44
CA SER A 102 2.08 -7.47 -25.03
C SER A 102 2.17 -5.94 -24.93
N THR A 103 1.06 -5.23 -24.81
CA THR A 103 1.04 -3.75 -24.69
C THR A 103 1.56 -3.28 -23.34
N LEU A 104 1.59 -4.17 -22.34
CA LEU A 104 2.11 -3.92 -21.00
C LEU A 104 3.54 -4.44 -20.79
N ALA A 105 4.05 -5.34 -21.65
CA ALA A 105 5.29 -6.08 -21.40
C ALA A 105 6.52 -5.15 -21.14
N ASP A 106 6.59 -4.01 -21.82
CA ASP A 106 7.66 -3.03 -21.62
C ASP A 106 7.63 -2.30 -20.27
N MET A 107 6.55 -2.45 -19.52
CA MET A 107 6.38 -1.80 -18.22
C MET A 107 6.91 -2.67 -17.06
N ARG A 108 7.43 -3.87 -17.34
CA ARG A 108 8.06 -4.79 -16.38
C ARG A 108 7.14 -5.12 -15.21
N ASN A 109 7.59 -4.94 -13.95
CA ASN A 109 6.79 -5.18 -12.74
C ASN A 109 5.51 -4.32 -12.69
N VAL A 110 5.56 -3.08 -13.18
CA VAL A 110 4.37 -2.20 -13.25
C VAL A 110 3.26 -2.83 -14.10
N ALA A 111 3.60 -3.60 -15.14
CA ALA A 111 2.63 -4.36 -15.93
C ALA A 111 1.85 -5.36 -15.06
N GLY A 112 2.54 -6.03 -14.15
CA GLY A 112 1.93 -6.95 -13.17
C GLY A 112 0.96 -6.22 -12.25
N GLU A 113 1.38 -5.11 -11.66
CA GLU A 113 0.50 -4.32 -10.78
C GLU A 113 -0.75 -3.81 -11.50
N ILE A 114 -0.63 -3.29 -12.74
CA ILE A 114 -1.77 -2.90 -13.57
C ILE A 114 -2.74 -4.07 -13.75
N LEU A 115 -2.21 -5.24 -14.10
CA LEU A 115 -3.02 -6.44 -14.32
C LEU A 115 -3.72 -6.89 -13.03
N GLY A 116 -2.99 -6.90 -11.91
CA GLY A 116 -3.53 -7.25 -10.58
C GLY A 116 -4.62 -6.28 -10.13
N ALA A 117 -4.36 -4.99 -10.19
CA ALA A 117 -5.31 -3.95 -9.81
C ALA A 117 -6.60 -4.03 -10.65
N ARG A 118 -6.47 -4.14 -11.96
CA ARG A 118 -7.61 -4.33 -12.88
C ARG A 118 -8.39 -5.60 -12.53
N LYS A 119 -7.70 -6.72 -12.28
CA LYS A 119 -8.34 -7.98 -11.93
C LYS A 119 -9.14 -7.90 -10.64
N MET A 120 -8.63 -7.21 -9.61
CA MET A 120 -9.36 -7.02 -8.35
C MET A 120 -10.63 -6.19 -8.56
N MET A 121 -10.55 -5.11 -9.33
CA MET A 121 -11.72 -4.30 -9.69
C MET A 121 -12.78 -5.12 -10.46
N GLU A 122 -12.36 -5.87 -11.48
CA GLU A 122 -13.24 -6.74 -12.27
C GLU A 122 -13.93 -7.80 -11.40
N LEU A 123 -13.21 -8.40 -10.44
CA LEU A 123 -13.77 -9.38 -9.51
C LEU A 123 -14.80 -8.73 -8.57
N CYS A 124 -14.53 -7.52 -8.07
CA CYS A 124 -15.48 -6.79 -7.25
C CYS A 124 -16.78 -6.50 -8.02
N VAL A 125 -16.68 -5.96 -9.23
CA VAL A 125 -17.85 -5.69 -10.09
C VAL A 125 -18.62 -6.98 -10.39
N LYS A 126 -17.93 -8.05 -10.78
CA LYS A 126 -18.55 -9.36 -11.08
C LYS A 126 -19.30 -9.94 -9.89
N ASN A 127 -18.82 -9.72 -8.67
CA ASN A 127 -19.44 -10.20 -7.44
C ASN A 127 -20.35 -9.15 -6.78
N ASN A 128 -20.69 -8.08 -7.49
CA ASN A 128 -21.56 -7.00 -7.01
C ASN A 128 -21.07 -6.31 -5.73
N ILE A 129 -19.76 -6.32 -5.47
CA ILE A 129 -19.12 -5.56 -4.39
C ILE A 129 -19.09 -4.08 -4.82
N LYS A 130 -19.45 -3.19 -3.91
CA LYS A 130 -19.65 -1.76 -4.22
C LYS A 130 -18.47 -0.88 -3.84
N GLU A 131 -17.64 -1.34 -2.93
CA GLU A 131 -16.49 -0.60 -2.43
C GLU A 131 -15.26 -1.49 -2.34
N LEU A 132 -14.10 -0.97 -2.79
CA LEU A 132 -12.82 -1.64 -2.77
C LEU A 132 -11.75 -0.72 -2.20
N ASP A 133 -11.13 -1.11 -1.10
CA ASP A 133 -9.84 -0.56 -0.66
C ASP A 133 -8.73 -1.30 -1.38
N LEU A 134 -8.02 -0.61 -2.29
CA LEU A 134 -6.95 -1.17 -3.10
C LEU A 134 -5.58 -0.69 -2.63
N TYR A 135 -4.76 -1.61 -2.12
CA TYR A 135 -3.40 -1.37 -1.64
C TYR A 135 -2.36 -1.74 -2.71
N TYR A 136 -1.44 -0.83 -3.01
CA TYR A 136 -0.45 -0.94 -4.09
C TYR A 136 0.79 -0.12 -3.75
N ASP A 137 1.93 -0.34 -4.41
CA ASP A 137 3.16 0.42 -4.15
C ASP A 137 3.53 1.42 -5.27
N TYR A 138 3.13 1.20 -6.51
CA TYR A 138 3.44 2.07 -7.62
C TYR A 138 2.36 3.15 -7.87
N GLU A 139 2.72 4.41 -7.73
CA GLU A 139 1.80 5.56 -7.82
C GLU A 139 0.93 5.62 -9.09
N GLY A 140 1.41 5.06 -10.20
CA GLY A 140 0.67 5.05 -11.46
C GLY A 140 -0.68 4.34 -11.37
N ILE A 141 -0.83 3.37 -10.46
CA ILE A 141 -2.08 2.63 -10.27
C ILE A 141 -3.25 3.57 -9.95
N GLU A 142 -3.05 4.52 -9.06
CA GLU A 142 -4.04 5.55 -8.76
C GLU A 142 -4.05 6.68 -9.81
N LYS A 143 -2.86 7.18 -10.16
CA LYS A 143 -2.73 8.44 -10.88
C LYS A 143 -3.25 8.38 -12.32
N TRP A 144 -3.20 7.21 -12.97
CA TRP A 144 -3.85 7.02 -14.28
C TRP A 144 -5.37 6.93 -14.17
N CYS A 145 -5.90 6.33 -13.12
CA CYS A 145 -7.34 6.22 -12.88
C CYS A 145 -7.96 7.58 -12.54
N THR A 146 -7.30 8.36 -11.70
CA THR A 146 -7.78 9.68 -11.24
C THR A 146 -7.52 10.81 -12.23
N GLY A 147 -6.71 10.54 -13.29
CA GLY A 147 -6.31 11.55 -14.26
C GLY A 147 -5.18 12.47 -13.81
N ALA A 148 -4.57 12.23 -12.64
CA ALA A 148 -3.41 12.99 -12.15
C ALA A 148 -2.18 12.77 -13.06
N TRP A 149 -2.08 11.59 -13.71
CA TRP A 149 -1.14 11.32 -14.77
C TRP A 149 -1.83 11.02 -16.09
N GLN A 150 -1.30 11.57 -17.17
CA GLN A 150 -1.77 11.27 -18.50
C GLN A 150 -1.35 9.84 -18.91
N ALA A 151 -2.31 8.99 -19.21
CA ALA A 151 -2.06 7.68 -19.82
C ALA A 151 -1.67 7.86 -21.29
N ARG A 152 -0.41 7.60 -21.63
CA ARG A 152 0.13 7.80 -23.01
C ARG A 152 0.38 6.49 -23.75
N LYS A 153 0.70 5.41 -23.03
CA LYS A 153 0.91 4.08 -23.60
C LYS A 153 -0.43 3.34 -23.72
N GLU A 154 -0.54 2.50 -24.74
CA GLU A 154 -1.74 1.69 -24.99
C GLU A 154 -2.20 0.91 -23.74
N GLY A 155 -1.29 0.22 -23.05
CA GLY A 155 -1.62 -0.52 -21.83
C GLY A 155 -2.10 0.38 -20.70
N THR A 156 -1.54 1.59 -20.52
CA THR A 156 -2.01 2.52 -19.48
C THR A 156 -3.35 3.16 -19.85
N GLN A 157 -3.59 3.40 -21.15
CA GLN A 157 -4.91 3.86 -21.64
C GLN A 157 -5.98 2.78 -21.41
N ALA A 158 -5.70 1.53 -21.76
CA ALA A 158 -6.60 0.41 -21.54
C ALA A 158 -6.93 0.21 -20.05
N TYR A 159 -5.94 0.38 -19.16
CA TYR A 159 -6.15 0.34 -17.72
C TYR A 159 -7.07 1.45 -17.21
N ARG A 160 -6.79 2.70 -17.59
CA ARG A 160 -7.64 3.86 -17.27
C ARG A 160 -9.08 3.67 -17.79
N ASP A 161 -9.22 3.19 -19.01
CA ASP A 161 -10.52 3.02 -19.66
C ASP A 161 -11.31 1.88 -19.00
N ALA A 162 -10.64 0.80 -18.58
CA ALA A 162 -11.24 -0.26 -17.78
C ALA A 162 -11.74 0.28 -16.43
N TYR A 163 -10.93 1.07 -15.70
CA TYR A 163 -11.39 1.74 -14.48
C TYR A 163 -12.61 2.63 -14.74
N ASN A 164 -12.56 3.47 -15.77
CA ASN A 164 -13.67 4.36 -16.11
C ASN A 164 -14.98 3.62 -16.42
N SER A 165 -14.90 2.42 -16.99
CA SER A 165 -16.07 1.58 -17.24
C SER A 165 -16.67 0.97 -15.97
N MET A 166 -15.89 0.87 -14.90
CA MET A 166 -16.29 0.25 -13.63
C MET A 166 -16.65 1.25 -12.52
N LYS A 167 -16.20 2.50 -12.59
CA LYS A 167 -16.32 3.49 -11.51
C LYS A 167 -17.74 3.85 -11.07
N GLU A 168 -18.74 3.64 -11.93
CA GLU A 168 -20.15 3.84 -11.59
C GLU A 168 -20.72 2.66 -10.77
N ALA A 169 -20.12 1.47 -10.90
CA ALA A 169 -20.54 0.27 -10.21
C ALA A 169 -19.69 -0.04 -8.97
N LEU A 170 -18.46 0.48 -8.92
CA LEU A 170 -17.48 0.20 -7.88
C LEU A 170 -16.75 1.48 -7.46
N GLN A 171 -16.87 1.85 -6.20
CA GLN A 171 -16.03 2.87 -5.58
C GLN A 171 -14.67 2.25 -5.23
N VAL A 172 -13.58 2.80 -5.76
CA VAL A 172 -12.22 2.37 -5.43
C VAL A 172 -11.55 3.43 -4.59
N ASN A 173 -11.12 3.04 -3.40
CA ASN A 173 -10.27 3.84 -2.51
C ASN A 173 -8.82 3.37 -2.70
N PHE A 174 -7.97 4.25 -3.18
CA PHE A 174 -6.59 3.95 -3.50
C PHE A 174 -5.68 4.20 -2.28
N HIS A 175 -4.92 3.19 -1.85
CA HIS A 175 -4.02 3.25 -0.70
C HIS A 175 -2.60 2.88 -1.12
N LYS A 176 -1.76 3.90 -1.30
CA LYS A 176 -0.35 3.64 -1.58
C LYS A 176 0.36 3.17 -0.31
N VAL A 177 0.98 1.99 -0.40
CA VAL A 177 1.86 1.45 0.64
C VAL A 177 3.33 1.66 0.25
N ALA A 178 4.22 1.67 1.23
CA ALA A 178 5.64 1.68 0.94
C ALA A 178 6.09 0.24 0.60
N ALA A 179 6.90 0.09 -0.45
CA ALA A 179 7.47 -1.21 -0.82
C ALA A 179 8.31 -1.77 0.35
N HIS A 180 8.19 -3.07 0.60
CA HIS A 180 9.01 -3.80 1.60
C HIS A 180 8.96 -3.26 3.04
N THR A 181 7.80 -2.84 3.50
CA THR A 181 7.62 -2.26 4.86
C THR A 181 7.35 -3.29 5.96
N GLY A 182 7.35 -4.58 5.65
CA GLY A 182 7.05 -5.65 6.61
C GLY A 182 5.55 -5.82 6.89
N VAL A 183 4.68 -5.26 6.05
CA VAL A 183 3.24 -5.57 6.04
C VAL A 183 3.09 -6.96 5.46
N GLU A 184 2.59 -7.89 6.25
CA GLU A 184 2.48 -9.32 5.92
C GLU A 184 1.80 -9.56 4.56
N LEU A 185 0.73 -8.85 4.27
CA LEU A 185 0.01 -8.99 3.00
C LEU A 185 0.79 -8.46 1.80
N ASN A 186 1.56 -7.39 1.97
CA ASN A 186 2.39 -6.85 0.89
C ASN A 186 3.53 -7.83 0.51
N GLU A 187 4.18 -8.44 1.51
CA GLU A 187 5.18 -9.48 1.27
C GLU A 187 4.57 -10.72 0.62
N ARG A 188 3.35 -11.06 1.01
CA ARG A 188 2.63 -12.24 0.48
C ARG A 188 2.26 -12.07 -0.99
N VAL A 189 1.78 -10.88 -1.41
CA VAL A 189 1.46 -10.64 -2.83
C VAL A 189 2.73 -10.58 -3.70
N ASP A 190 3.85 -10.07 -3.19
CA ASP A 190 5.16 -10.16 -3.85
C ASP A 190 5.56 -11.63 -4.09
N GLN A 191 5.45 -12.48 -3.06
CA GLN A 191 5.74 -13.92 -3.19
C GLN A 191 4.81 -14.61 -4.19
N LEU A 192 3.51 -14.29 -4.19
CA LEU A 192 2.54 -14.83 -5.15
C LEU A 192 2.91 -14.43 -6.59
N ALA A 193 3.30 -13.17 -6.82
CA ALA A 193 3.74 -12.69 -8.13
C ALA A 193 5.00 -13.42 -8.59
N LYS A 194 6.02 -13.56 -7.74
CA LYS A 194 7.26 -14.28 -8.03
C LYS A 194 7.03 -15.76 -8.31
N LYS A 195 6.18 -16.41 -7.50
CA LYS A 195 5.82 -17.83 -7.70
C LYS A 195 5.15 -18.07 -9.06
N ALA A 196 4.30 -17.15 -9.52
CA ALA A 196 3.69 -17.25 -10.84
C ALA A 196 4.72 -17.24 -11.99
N LEU A 197 5.89 -16.62 -11.79
CA LEU A 197 7.01 -16.62 -12.75
C LEU A 197 8.01 -17.77 -12.53
N GLY A 198 7.87 -18.55 -11.46
CA GLY A 198 8.85 -19.59 -11.10
C GLY A 198 10.21 -19.05 -10.62
N ILE A 199 10.21 -17.86 -10.02
CA ILE A 199 11.43 -17.17 -9.48
C ILE A 199 11.35 -16.95 -7.96
N ALA A 200 10.44 -17.63 -7.29
CA ALA A 200 10.31 -17.64 -5.82
C ALA A 200 11.13 -18.78 -5.22
#